data_64aa74daef582a036f7bcbd3ffee78bd
#
_entry.id   64aa74daef582a036f7bcbd3ffee78bd
#
_cell.length_a   1.000
_cell.length_b   1.000
_cell.length_c   1.000
_cell.angle_alpha   90.00
_cell.angle_beta   90.00
_cell.angle_gamma   90.00
#
_symmetry.space_group_name_H-M   'P 1'
#
loop_
_entity.id
_entity.type
_entity.pdbx_description
1 polymer ?
#
loop_
_entity_poly.entity_id
_entity_poly.type
_entity_poly.pdbx_seq_one_letter_code
_entity_poly.pdbx_strand_id
1 'polypeptide(L)'
;MELAIILIIGFAILGVIIYFSMRAHNKMVSEGQIISRRTNFMENAEEFTLVLADPDQVTQAVNALDYHAIHTEMKASSQQQIFQFKGSSWTAQLRRLKEDRNQTLYRFEFTNWKTHNGMAQDALNMNRLTTAIEKAFLALDPDTQVRSVPLEFKTRHSIL
;
A
#
# COMPACT_ATOMS: atom_id res chain seq x y z
N MET A 1 -19.54 31.94 29.53
CA MET A 1 -18.09 32.13 29.38
C MET A 1 -17.32 30.82 29.38
N GLU A 2 -17.57 29.91 30.30
CA GLU A 2 -16.84 28.64 30.44
C GLU A 2 -16.95 27.74 29.21
N LEU A 3 -18.14 27.59 28.62
CA LEU A 3 -18.34 26.75 27.43
C LEU A 3 -17.53 27.27 26.22
N ALA A 4 -17.40 28.55 26.04
CA ALA A 4 -16.61 29.14 24.96
C ALA A 4 -15.10 28.88 25.14
N ILE A 5 -14.62 28.90 26.36
CA ILE A 5 -13.21 28.63 26.70
C ILE A 5 -12.92 27.14 26.41
N ILE A 6 -13.81 26.21 26.81
CA ILE A 6 -13.67 24.79 26.56
C ILE A 6 -13.61 24.49 25.04
N LEU A 7 -14.48 25.13 24.26
CA LEU A 7 -14.48 24.99 22.79
C LEU A 7 -13.17 25.51 22.17
N ILE A 8 -12.67 26.67 22.60
CA ILE A 8 -11.40 27.23 22.09
C ILE A 8 -10.23 26.29 22.39
N ILE A 9 -10.15 25.74 23.62
CA ILE A 9 -9.11 24.80 24.00
C ILE A 9 -9.24 23.51 23.17
N GLY A 10 -10.46 23.00 22.97
CA GLY A 10 -10.70 21.82 22.15
C GLY A 10 -10.23 22.00 20.70
N PHE A 11 -10.56 23.15 20.08
CA PHE A 11 -10.08 23.48 18.73
C PHE A 11 -8.56 23.65 18.66
N ALA A 12 -7.94 24.27 19.68
CA ALA A 12 -6.49 24.42 19.74
C ALA A 12 -5.78 23.04 19.81
N ILE A 13 -6.26 22.14 20.67
CA ILE A 13 -5.73 20.78 20.78
C ILE A 13 -5.89 20.02 19.45
N LEU A 14 -7.06 20.08 18.83
CA LEU A 14 -7.33 19.46 17.54
C LEU A 14 -6.38 20.01 16.46
N GLY A 15 -6.17 21.31 16.41
CA GLY A 15 -5.23 21.97 15.48
C GLY A 15 -3.79 21.48 15.66
N VAL A 16 -3.35 21.32 16.91
CA VAL A 16 -2.02 20.76 17.22
C VAL A 16 -1.89 19.33 16.76
N ILE A 17 -2.89 18.49 17.01
CA ILE A 17 -2.90 17.08 16.58
C ILE A 17 -2.83 17.00 15.06
N ILE A 18 -3.64 17.77 14.34
CA ILE A 18 -3.63 17.80 12.86
C ILE A 18 -2.26 18.27 12.35
N TYR A 19 -1.70 19.32 12.92
CA TYR A 19 -0.37 19.83 12.51
C TYR A 19 0.73 18.77 12.64
N PHE A 20 0.82 18.07 13.79
CA PHE A 20 1.81 17.02 13.99
C PHE A 20 1.57 15.81 13.08
N SER A 21 0.31 15.45 12.86
CA SER A 21 -0.05 14.36 11.94
C SER A 21 0.37 14.66 10.50
N MET A 22 0.09 15.88 10.01
CA MET A 22 0.51 16.33 8.67
C MET A 22 2.03 16.39 8.54
N ARG A 23 2.72 16.89 9.57
CA ARG A 23 4.19 16.95 9.59
C ARG A 23 4.81 15.56 9.54
N ALA A 24 4.28 14.60 10.32
CA ALA A 24 4.74 13.22 10.30
C ALA A 24 4.50 12.56 8.93
N HIS A 25 3.33 12.76 8.33
CA HIS A 25 3.00 12.28 7.00
C HIS A 25 3.97 12.86 5.94
N ASN A 26 4.17 14.17 5.92
CA ASN A 26 5.07 14.83 4.98
C ASN A 26 6.52 14.34 5.13
N LYS A 27 6.97 14.09 6.37
CA LYS A 27 8.28 13.50 6.65
C LYS A 27 8.39 12.11 6.03
N MET A 28 7.40 11.23 6.22
CA MET A 28 7.42 9.89 5.62
C MET A 28 7.41 9.92 4.10
N VAL A 29 6.70 10.89 3.50
CA VAL A 29 6.74 11.10 2.03
C VAL A 29 8.12 11.58 1.59
N SER A 30 8.72 12.58 2.27
CA SER A 30 10.04 13.10 1.91
C SER A 30 11.17 12.10 2.09
N GLU A 31 11.05 11.19 3.07
CA GLU A 31 11.97 10.07 3.28
C GLU A 31 11.69 8.90 2.33
N GLY A 32 10.62 9.01 1.53
CA GLY A 32 10.21 7.98 0.59
C GLY A 32 9.70 6.69 1.25
N GLN A 33 9.31 6.74 2.52
CA GLN A 33 8.70 5.58 3.19
C GLN A 33 7.31 5.28 2.66
N ILE A 34 6.60 6.31 2.20
CA ILE A 34 5.30 6.21 1.55
C ILE A 34 5.23 7.12 0.32
N ILE A 35 4.43 6.73 -0.65
CA ILE A 35 4.01 7.60 -1.75
C ILE A 35 2.67 8.22 -1.36
N SER A 36 2.50 9.52 -1.61
CA SER A 36 1.22 10.18 -1.37
C SER A 36 0.18 9.64 -2.36
N ARG A 37 -0.76 8.84 -1.86
CA ARG A 37 -1.84 8.25 -2.64
C ARG A 37 -3.18 8.86 -2.29
N ARG A 38 -4.14 8.75 -3.20
CA ARG A 38 -5.52 9.14 -2.91
C ARG A 38 -6.12 8.23 -1.84
N THR A 39 -7.08 8.74 -1.08
CA THR A 39 -7.70 8.05 0.07
C THR A 39 -8.34 6.69 -0.26
N ASN A 40 -8.65 6.43 -1.51
CA ASN A 40 -9.26 5.18 -1.97
C ASN A 40 -8.28 4.21 -2.63
N PHE A 41 -6.97 4.33 -2.37
CA PHE A 41 -5.98 3.43 -2.98
C PHE A 41 -6.24 1.94 -2.67
N MET A 42 -6.90 1.61 -1.57
CA MET A 42 -7.28 0.24 -1.23
C MET A 42 -8.38 -0.33 -2.14
N GLU A 43 -9.16 0.53 -2.78
CA GLU A 43 -10.23 0.14 -3.70
C GLU A 43 -9.75 -0.01 -5.15
N ASN A 44 -8.46 0.18 -5.36
CA ASN A 44 -7.80 0.03 -6.65
C ASN A 44 -6.70 -1.01 -6.54
N ALA A 45 -6.50 -1.75 -7.62
CA ALA A 45 -5.29 -2.53 -7.82
C ALA A 45 -4.23 -1.65 -8.49
N GLU A 46 -2.95 -1.93 -8.23
CA GLU A 46 -1.84 -1.36 -8.97
C GLU A 46 -1.30 -2.40 -9.95
N GLU A 47 -1.26 -2.04 -11.21
CA GLU A 47 -0.69 -2.83 -12.29
C GLU A 47 0.68 -2.30 -12.67
N PHE A 48 1.65 -3.21 -12.72
CA PHE A 48 3.05 -2.94 -13.04
C PHE A 48 3.39 -3.68 -14.33
N THR A 49 3.70 -2.93 -15.38
CA THR A 49 4.17 -3.49 -16.65
C THR A 49 5.69 -3.34 -16.72
N LEU A 50 6.41 -4.45 -16.64
CA LEU A 50 7.87 -4.51 -16.73
C LEU A 50 8.28 -4.96 -18.12
N VAL A 51 9.32 -4.33 -18.66
CA VAL A 51 9.85 -4.61 -20.01
C VAL A 51 11.14 -5.43 -19.94
N LEU A 52 12.00 -5.16 -18.94
CA LEU A 52 13.34 -5.70 -18.87
C LEU A 52 13.55 -6.78 -17.81
N ALA A 53 12.68 -6.85 -16.79
CA ALA A 53 12.85 -7.75 -15.66
C ALA A 53 12.21 -9.12 -15.90
N ASP A 54 12.97 -10.20 -15.64
CA ASP A 54 12.42 -11.54 -15.67
C ASP A 54 11.70 -11.91 -14.34
N PRO A 55 10.86 -12.97 -14.33
CA PRO A 55 10.12 -13.39 -13.15
C PRO A 55 10.99 -13.77 -11.94
N ASP A 56 12.19 -14.27 -12.14
CA ASP A 56 13.09 -14.65 -11.05
C ASP A 56 13.67 -13.40 -10.37
N GLN A 57 14.00 -12.36 -11.13
CA GLN A 57 14.42 -11.07 -10.60
C GLN A 57 13.30 -10.41 -9.79
N VAL A 58 12.06 -10.47 -10.26
CA VAL A 58 10.90 -9.99 -9.51
C VAL A 58 10.74 -10.77 -8.20
N THR A 59 10.87 -12.09 -8.24
CA THR A 59 10.81 -12.94 -7.04
C THR A 59 11.89 -12.56 -6.03
N GLN A 60 13.13 -12.35 -6.49
CA GLN A 60 14.23 -11.93 -5.63
C GLN A 60 13.98 -10.56 -5.01
N ALA A 61 13.53 -9.59 -5.80
CA ALA A 61 13.26 -8.23 -5.33
C ALA A 61 12.12 -8.20 -4.30
N VAL A 62 11.04 -8.94 -4.54
CA VAL A 62 9.92 -9.04 -3.59
C VAL A 62 10.38 -9.75 -2.31
N ASN A 63 11.16 -10.83 -2.39
CA ASN A 63 11.68 -11.52 -1.21
C ASN A 63 12.68 -10.67 -0.39
N ALA A 64 13.35 -9.71 -1.01
CA ALA A 64 14.33 -8.84 -0.35
C ALA A 64 13.72 -7.66 0.42
N LEU A 65 12.39 -7.45 0.33
CA LEU A 65 11.73 -6.37 1.06
C LEU A 65 11.76 -6.60 2.57
N ASP A 66 11.94 -5.51 3.34
CA ASP A 66 11.91 -5.56 4.81
C ASP A 66 10.46 -5.61 5.34
N TYR A 67 9.91 -6.81 5.35
CA TYR A 67 8.56 -7.06 5.86
C TYR A 67 8.40 -6.80 7.35
N HIS A 68 9.48 -6.90 8.12
CA HIS A 68 9.44 -6.59 9.55
C HIS A 68 9.19 -5.10 9.80
N ALA A 69 9.86 -4.23 9.05
CA ALA A 69 9.65 -2.78 9.15
C ALA A 69 8.23 -2.34 8.73
N ILE A 70 7.53 -3.18 7.94
CA ILE A 70 6.17 -2.92 7.44
C ILE A 70 5.11 -3.65 8.30
N HIS A 71 5.53 -4.41 9.31
CA HIS A 71 4.65 -5.26 10.12
C HIS A 71 3.78 -6.21 9.30
N THR A 72 4.41 -6.88 8.33
CA THR A 72 3.74 -7.72 7.34
C THR A 72 4.38 -9.09 7.29
N GLU A 73 3.60 -10.14 7.17
CA GLU A 73 4.03 -11.49 6.83
C GLU A 73 3.87 -11.70 5.33
N MET A 74 4.86 -12.33 4.69
CA MET A 74 4.79 -12.68 3.27
C MET A 74 4.92 -14.19 3.10
N LYS A 75 4.08 -14.75 2.21
CA LYS A 75 4.17 -16.13 1.72
C LYS A 75 4.21 -16.12 0.21
N ALA A 76 5.21 -16.77 -0.36
CA ALA A 76 5.36 -16.89 -1.81
C ALA A 76 4.96 -18.28 -2.28
N SER A 77 4.25 -18.35 -3.42
CA SER A 77 4.11 -19.55 -4.23
C SER A 77 4.95 -19.36 -5.49
N SER A 78 6.17 -19.88 -5.46
CA SER A 78 7.13 -19.73 -6.57
C SER A 78 6.65 -20.32 -7.89
N GLN A 79 5.88 -21.41 -7.86
CA GLN A 79 5.35 -22.04 -9.07
C GLN A 79 4.31 -21.19 -9.82
N GLN A 80 3.58 -20.32 -9.09
CA GLN A 80 2.49 -19.52 -9.67
C GLN A 80 2.82 -18.03 -9.75
N GLN A 81 4.00 -17.61 -9.28
CA GLN A 81 4.35 -16.18 -9.16
C GLN A 81 3.26 -15.38 -8.42
N ILE A 82 2.78 -15.97 -7.31
CA ILE A 82 1.79 -15.35 -6.42
C ILE A 82 2.45 -15.12 -5.07
N PHE A 83 2.44 -13.87 -4.62
CA PHE A 83 2.91 -13.46 -3.31
C PHE A 83 1.70 -13.00 -2.49
N GLN A 84 1.50 -13.62 -1.34
CA GLN A 84 0.43 -13.28 -0.40
C GLN A 84 1.03 -12.51 0.78
N PHE A 85 0.40 -11.41 1.14
CA PHE A 85 0.80 -10.56 2.23
C PHE A 85 -0.30 -10.51 3.28
N LYS A 86 0.10 -10.53 4.55
CA LYS A 86 -0.80 -10.46 5.69
C LYS A 86 -0.29 -9.42 6.68
N GLY A 87 -1.04 -8.35 6.86
CA GLY A 87 -0.87 -7.39 7.94
C GLY A 87 -1.75 -7.71 9.14
N SER A 88 -1.82 -6.78 10.10
CA SER A 88 -2.62 -6.93 11.33
C SER A 88 -4.13 -6.99 11.07
N SER A 89 -4.61 -6.26 10.08
CA SER A 89 -6.04 -6.08 9.79
C SER A 89 -6.39 -6.17 8.30
N TRP A 90 -5.46 -6.67 7.48
CA TRP A 90 -5.63 -6.75 6.02
C TRP A 90 -4.83 -7.90 5.42
N THR A 91 -5.23 -8.27 4.21
CA THR A 91 -4.48 -9.18 3.33
C THR A 91 -4.37 -8.55 1.94
N ALA A 92 -3.28 -8.86 1.26
CA ALA A 92 -3.03 -8.41 -0.10
C ALA A 92 -2.37 -9.53 -0.91
N GLN A 93 -2.38 -9.39 -2.22
CA GLN A 93 -1.66 -10.27 -3.12
C GLN A 93 -0.98 -9.48 -4.25
N LEU A 94 0.15 -10.00 -4.66
CA LEU A 94 0.82 -9.63 -5.91
C LEU A 94 0.85 -10.87 -6.78
N ARG A 95 0.38 -10.76 -8.01
CA ARG A 95 0.33 -11.88 -8.94
C ARG A 95 0.73 -11.48 -10.34
N ARG A 96 1.40 -12.37 -11.06
CA ARG A 96 1.64 -12.22 -12.48
C ARG A 96 0.33 -12.50 -13.23
N LEU A 97 -0.11 -11.55 -14.06
CA LEU A 97 -1.33 -11.70 -14.86
C LEU A 97 -1.03 -12.23 -16.26
N LYS A 98 -0.02 -11.68 -16.89
CA LYS A 98 0.30 -11.95 -18.27
C LYS A 98 1.80 -11.82 -18.50
N GLU A 99 2.32 -12.69 -19.33
CA GLU A 99 3.66 -12.60 -19.89
C GLU A 99 3.53 -12.57 -21.40
N ASP A 100 4.10 -11.54 -22.01
CA ASP A 100 4.23 -11.39 -23.44
C ASP A 100 5.70 -11.39 -23.80
N ARG A 101 6.07 -11.53 -25.07
CA ARG A 101 7.48 -11.64 -25.50
C ARG A 101 8.39 -10.52 -25.03
N ASN A 102 7.85 -9.34 -24.78
CA ASN A 102 8.61 -8.14 -24.43
C ASN A 102 8.17 -7.47 -23.13
N GLN A 103 7.17 -8.01 -22.40
CA GLN A 103 6.71 -7.39 -21.17
C GLN A 103 5.95 -8.37 -20.27
N THR A 104 6.08 -8.15 -18.96
CA THR A 104 5.37 -8.92 -17.95
C THR A 104 4.49 -8.01 -17.11
N LEU A 105 3.23 -8.38 -16.95
CA LEU A 105 2.24 -7.64 -16.18
C LEU A 105 2.04 -8.30 -14.83
N TYR A 106 2.27 -7.53 -13.77
CA TYR A 106 1.94 -7.88 -12.39
C TYR A 106 0.80 -7.00 -11.88
N ARG A 107 -0.01 -7.57 -10.98
CA ARG A 107 -1.09 -6.85 -10.31
C ARG A 107 -0.98 -7.04 -8.80
N PHE A 108 -0.92 -5.92 -8.10
CA PHE A 108 -0.99 -5.85 -6.66
C PHE A 108 -2.35 -5.33 -6.22
N GLU A 109 -2.98 -6.00 -5.26
CA GLU A 109 -4.29 -5.61 -4.75
C GLU A 109 -4.49 -6.04 -3.31
N PHE A 110 -5.23 -5.24 -2.53
CA PHE A 110 -5.72 -5.65 -1.22
C PHE A 110 -6.96 -6.54 -1.40
N THR A 111 -6.90 -7.75 -0.86
CA THR A 111 -7.98 -8.74 -0.98
C THR A 111 -8.98 -8.67 0.16
N ASN A 112 -8.53 -8.19 1.34
CA ASN A 112 -9.38 -7.99 2.49
C ASN A 112 -8.79 -6.91 3.41
N TRP A 113 -9.62 -6.13 4.10
CA TRP A 113 -9.19 -5.20 5.14
C TRP A 113 -10.34 -4.85 6.09
N LYS A 114 -9.99 -4.56 7.36
CA LYS A 114 -10.93 -4.07 8.36
C LYS A 114 -11.01 -2.55 8.31
N THR A 115 -12.22 -2.02 8.47
CA THR A 115 -12.44 -0.58 8.58
C THR A 115 -13.00 -0.20 9.94
N HIS A 116 -12.69 1.01 10.39
CA HIS A 116 -13.31 1.66 11.52
C HIS A 116 -13.73 3.07 11.10
N ASN A 117 -14.98 3.41 11.24
CA ASN A 117 -15.57 4.69 10.76
C ASN A 117 -15.25 4.96 9.27
N GLY A 118 -15.30 3.91 8.43
CA GLY A 118 -15.01 4.01 7.00
C GLY A 118 -13.53 4.12 6.62
N MET A 119 -12.61 4.15 7.58
CA MET A 119 -11.16 4.19 7.35
C MET A 119 -10.54 2.82 7.62
N ALA A 120 -9.57 2.41 6.81
CA ALA A 120 -8.82 1.19 7.08
C ALA A 120 -8.01 1.34 8.38
N GLN A 121 -8.06 0.30 9.24
CA GLN A 121 -7.42 0.34 10.55
C GLN A 121 -5.90 0.46 10.48
N ASP A 122 -5.29 0.00 9.39
CA ASP A 122 -3.83 -0.04 9.24
C ASP A 122 -3.38 0.56 7.89
N ALA A 123 -4.03 1.64 7.47
CA ALA A 123 -3.80 2.28 6.17
C ALA A 123 -2.32 2.69 5.96
N LEU A 124 -1.59 3.03 7.02
CA LEU A 124 -0.19 3.40 6.93
C LEU A 124 0.68 2.23 6.45
N ASN A 125 0.59 1.06 7.09
CA ASN A 125 1.38 -0.11 6.69
C ASN A 125 0.93 -0.66 5.33
N MET A 126 -0.37 -0.56 5.01
CA MET A 126 -0.88 -0.85 3.67
C MET A 126 -0.18 0.04 2.62
N ASN A 127 -0.10 1.36 2.85
CA ASN A 127 0.60 2.27 1.93
C ASN A 127 2.12 2.00 1.87
N ARG A 128 2.75 1.68 3.00
CA ARG A 128 4.17 1.31 3.04
C ARG A 128 4.47 0.07 2.19
N LEU A 129 3.64 -0.97 2.29
CA LEU A 129 3.80 -2.17 1.47
C LEU A 129 3.66 -1.85 -0.01
N THR A 130 2.60 -1.14 -0.40
CA THR A 130 2.39 -0.75 -1.79
C THR A 130 3.57 0.07 -2.33
N THR A 131 4.08 1.01 -1.52
CA THR A 131 5.24 1.84 -1.86
C THR A 131 6.51 0.99 -2.01
N ALA A 132 6.73 0.01 -1.12
CA ALA A 132 7.90 -0.85 -1.20
C ALA A 132 7.90 -1.70 -2.46
N ILE A 133 6.75 -2.28 -2.83
CA ILE A 133 6.58 -3.06 -4.06
C ILE A 133 6.82 -2.17 -5.30
N GLU A 134 6.20 -1.00 -5.37
CA GLU A 134 6.37 -0.07 -6.49
C GLU A 134 7.85 0.33 -6.67
N LYS A 135 8.52 0.68 -5.57
CA LYS A 135 9.95 1.01 -5.61
C LYS A 135 10.84 -0.16 -6.04
N ALA A 136 10.53 -1.37 -5.57
CA ALA A 136 11.27 -2.56 -5.98
C ALA A 136 11.15 -2.79 -7.49
N PHE A 137 9.96 -2.60 -8.05
CA PHE A 137 9.73 -2.76 -9.49
C PHE A 137 10.42 -1.67 -10.31
N LEU A 138 10.32 -0.41 -9.89
CA LEU A 138 11.04 0.69 -10.53
C LEU A 138 12.57 0.58 -10.43
N ALA A 139 13.07 -0.06 -9.37
CA ALA A 139 14.50 -0.33 -9.23
C ALA A 139 14.98 -1.47 -10.15
N LEU A 140 14.13 -2.47 -10.41
CA LEU A 140 14.40 -3.55 -11.36
C LEU A 140 14.35 -3.07 -12.81
N ASP A 141 13.35 -2.29 -13.11
CA ASP A 141 13.07 -1.80 -14.45
C ASP A 141 12.59 -0.34 -14.35
N PRO A 142 13.48 0.64 -14.62
CA PRO A 142 13.12 2.07 -14.57
C PRO A 142 12.02 2.47 -15.55
N ASP A 143 11.79 1.67 -16.60
CA ASP A 143 10.73 1.89 -17.59
C ASP A 143 9.40 1.25 -17.18
N THR A 144 9.32 0.68 -15.96
CA THR A 144 8.09 0.12 -15.41
C THR A 144 6.94 1.14 -15.46
N GLN A 145 5.86 0.76 -16.14
CA GLN A 145 4.63 1.54 -16.14
C GLN A 145 3.76 1.13 -14.94
N VAL A 146 3.37 2.10 -14.12
CA VAL A 146 2.48 1.90 -12.98
C VAL A 146 1.11 2.49 -13.29
N ARG A 147 0.07 1.67 -13.20
CA ARG A 147 -1.31 2.05 -13.48
C ARG A 147 -2.24 1.62 -12.37
N SER A 148 -3.03 2.55 -11.84
CA SER A 148 -4.09 2.25 -10.88
C SER A 148 -5.38 1.88 -11.62
N VAL A 149 -5.96 0.73 -11.30
CA VAL A 149 -7.21 0.22 -11.90
C VAL A 149 -8.21 -0.11 -10.79
N PRO A 150 -9.52 0.20 -10.97
CA PRO A 150 -10.54 -0.15 -9.98
C PRO A 150 -10.61 -1.66 -9.76
N LEU A 151 -10.85 -2.08 -8.51
CA LEU A 151 -11.14 -3.48 -8.19
C LEU A 151 -12.51 -3.87 -8.76
N GLU A 152 -12.57 -5.00 -9.47
CA GLU A 152 -13.80 -5.54 -10.03
C GLU A 152 -14.75 -6.04 -8.93
N PHE A 153 -14.18 -6.58 -7.84
CA PHE A 153 -14.94 -7.11 -6.71
C PHE A 153 -14.48 -6.45 -5.40
N LYS A 154 -15.40 -5.77 -4.72
CA LYS A 154 -15.15 -5.17 -3.41
C LYS A 154 -15.69 -6.09 -2.33
N THR A 155 -14.81 -6.88 -1.71
CA THR A 155 -15.17 -7.62 -0.50
C THR A 155 -14.89 -6.74 0.72
N ARG A 156 -15.89 -5.97 1.15
CA ARG A 156 -15.80 -5.19 2.39
C ARG A 156 -16.36 -6.02 3.53
N HIS A 157 -15.54 -6.38 4.48
CA HIS A 157 -16.01 -6.79 5.79
C HIS A 157 -16.01 -5.57 6.71
N SER A 158 -17.14 -4.87 6.78
CA SER A 158 -17.39 -3.87 7.82
C SER A 158 -17.71 -4.61 9.11
N ILE A 159 -16.89 -4.43 10.14
CA ILE A 159 -17.25 -4.77 11.51
C ILE A 159 -17.86 -3.51 12.10
N LEU A 160 -19.16 -3.57 12.40
CA LEU A 160 -19.88 -2.55 13.15
C LEU A 160 -19.37 -2.50 14.58
#